data_d20e0fc70bb59d7896a2d77bcb214d9c
#
_entry.id   d20e0fc70bb59d7896a2d77bcb214d9c
#
_cell.length_a   1.000
_cell.length_b   1.000
_cell.length_c   1.000
_cell.angle_alpha   90.00
_cell.angle_beta   90.00
_cell.angle_gamma   90.00
#
_symmetry.space_group_name_H-M   'P 1'
#
loop_
_entity.id
_entity.type
_entity.pdbx_description
1 polymer ?
#
loop_
_entity_poly.entity_id
_entity_poly.type
_entity_poly.pdbx_seq_one_letter_code
_entity_poly.pdbx_strand_id
1 'polypeptide(L)'
;MKNKEKFQGELSESSIARMIKAAPLHDIGKIGIPDRILLKPAKLTNDEFEIMKTHTLLGAGAIRKAIEQSVEIYNKNELSKPLSLLFLEDAEVIAKFHHEKWNGQGHPYGLKEQEIPLSARLMSVADVFDAVTTNRVYKRK
;
A
#
# COMPACT_ATOMS: atom_id res chain seq x y z
N MET A 1 -28.83 7.10 -1.75
CA MET A 1 -28.97 5.64 -1.64
C MET A 1 -28.31 4.85 -2.79
N LYS A 2 -28.08 5.42 -3.97
CA LYS A 2 -27.47 4.72 -5.14
C LYS A 2 -25.98 4.29 -4.96
N ASN A 3 -25.25 4.81 -4.00
CA ASN A 3 -23.81 4.48 -3.83
C ASN A 3 -23.53 3.26 -2.94
N LYS A 4 -24.50 2.78 -2.15
CA LYS A 4 -24.29 1.58 -1.31
C LYS A 4 -24.16 0.29 -2.12
N GLU A 5 -24.93 0.15 -3.18
CA GLU A 5 -24.94 -1.06 -4.02
C GLU A 5 -23.64 -1.24 -4.81
N LYS A 6 -23.00 -0.13 -5.21
CA LYS A 6 -21.79 -0.15 -6.04
C LYS A 6 -20.57 -0.81 -5.35
N PHE A 7 -20.50 -0.76 -4.03
CA PHE A 7 -19.36 -1.28 -3.25
C PHE A 7 -19.70 -2.52 -2.40
N GLN A 8 -20.94 -3.02 -2.46
CA GLN A 8 -21.36 -4.17 -1.64
C GLN A 8 -20.53 -5.42 -1.90
N GLY A 9 -20.09 -5.65 -3.15
CA GLY A 9 -19.21 -6.78 -3.49
C GLY A 9 -17.75 -6.60 -3.03
N GLU A 10 -17.26 -5.35 -3.03
CA GLU A 10 -15.87 -5.02 -2.67
C GLU A 10 -15.68 -4.82 -1.16
N LEU A 11 -16.75 -4.45 -0.43
CA LEU A 11 -16.75 -4.16 1.00
C LEU A 11 -17.51 -5.21 1.82
N SER A 12 -17.27 -6.50 1.55
CA SER A 12 -17.72 -7.56 2.45
C SER A 12 -16.92 -7.53 3.77
N GLU A 13 -17.49 -8.08 4.84
CA GLU A 13 -16.79 -8.18 6.12
C GLU A 13 -15.42 -8.88 6.00
N SER A 14 -15.34 -9.91 5.16
CA SER A 14 -14.10 -10.62 4.90
C SER A 14 -13.07 -9.77 4.15
N SER A 15 -13.48 -8.96 3.17
CA SER A 15 -12.57 -8.06 2.45
C SER A 15 -12.09 -6.92 3.34
N ILE A 16 -12.95 -6.36 4.16
CA ILE A 16 -12.59 -5.33 5.16
C ILE A 16 -11.58 -5.89 6.15
N ALA A 17 -11.82 -7.09 6.69
CA ALA A 17 -10.90 -7.73 7.63
C ALA A 17 -9.52 -7.99 7.00
N ARG A 18 -9.46 -8.37 5.72
CA ARG A 18 -8.19 -8.52 4.98
C ARG A 18 -7.47 -7.19 4.79
N MET A 19 -8.19 -6.15 4.36
CA MET A 19 -7.61 -4.80 4.19
C MET A 19 -7.03 -4.25 5.50
N ILE A 20 -7.72 -4.46 6.64
CA ILE A 20 -7.21 -4.07 7.96
C ILE A 20 -5.89 -4.80 8.28
N LYS A 21 -5.80 -6.10 8.00
CA LYS A 21 -4.57 -6.87 8.20
C LYS A 21 -3.44 -6.45 7.24
N ALA A 22 -3.79 -6.03 6.04
CA ALA A 22 -2.87 -5.60 5.00
C ALA A 22 -2.30 -4.19 5.23
N ALA A 23 -3.11 -3.30 5.83
CA ALA A 23 -2.77 -1.88 6.00
C ALA A 23 -1.38 -1.62 6.63
N PRO A 24 -0.91 -2.33 7.67
CA PRO A 24 0.42 -2.10 8.23
C PRO A 24 1.58 -2.31 7.26
N LEU A 25 1.35 -3.03 6.16
CA LEU A 25 2.39 -3.35 5.16
C LEU A 25 2.53 -2.29 4.05
N HIS A 26 1.69 -1.24 4.05
CA HIS A 26 1.71 -0.23 2.97
C HIS A 26 3.10 0.40 2.75
N ASP A 27 3.84 0.61 3.81
CA ASP A 27 5.13 1.28 3.86
C ASP A 27 6.33 0.32 3.95
N ILE A 28 6.14 -1.01 3.85
CA ILE A 28 7.21 -2.00 4.02
C ILE A 28 8.42 -1.74 3.11
N GLY A 29 8.18 -1.17 1.93
CA GLY A 29 9.24 -0.84 0.97
C GLY A 29 10.18 0.28 1.41
N LYS A 30 9.86 1.03 2.47
CA LYS A 30 10.76 2.04 3.04
C LYS A 30 12.06 1.42 3.56
N ILE A 31 12.08 0.13 3.88
CA ILE A 31 13.30 -0.62 4.23
C ILE A 31 14.34 -0.57 3.09
N GLY A 32 13.90 -0.46 1.84
CA GLY A 32 14.79 -0.35 0.67
C GLY A 32 15.24 1.08 0.33
N ILE A 33 14.79 2.08 1.08
CA ILE A 33 15.20 3.48 0.86
C ILE A 33 16.46 3.77 1.68
N PRO A 34 17.49 4.40 1.08
CA PRO A 34 18.72 4.74 1.81
C PRO A 34 18.43 5.62 3.03
N ASP A 35 19.07 5.31 4.16
CA ASP A 35 18.87 6.01 5.44
C ASP A 35 19.09 7.52 5.34
N ARG A 36 20.07 7.96 4.53
CA ARG A 36 20.34 9.39 4.28
C ARG A 36 19.14 10.16 3.70
N ILE A 37 18.21 9.43 3.02
CA ILE A 37 16.97 9.99 2.46
C ILE A 37 15.83 9.79 3.44
N LEU A 38 15.65 8.54 3.93
CA LEU A 38 14.55 8.17 4.81
C LEU A 38 14.56 8.95 6.12
N LEU A 39 15.76 9.15 6.70
CA LEU A 39 15.95 9.80 8.00
C LEU A 39 16.40 11.26 7.88
N LYS A 40 16.35 11.84 6.69
CA LYS A 40 16.81 13.22 6.47
C LYS A 40 16.04 14.22 7.34
N PRO A 41 16.72 15.03 8.19
CA PRO A 41 16.06 15.99 9.07
C PRO A 41 15.67 17.31 8.35
N ALA A 42 15.49 17.26 7.04
CA ALA A 42 15.14 18.41 6.19
C ALA A 42 14.23 17.97 5.05
N LYS A 43 13.71 18.92 4.27
CA LYS A 43 12.97 18.60 3.06
C LYS A 43 13.86 17.84 2.07
N LEU A 44 13.27 16.84 1.42
CA LEU A 44 13.92 16.11 0.33
C LEU A 44 14.09 17.03 -0.89
N THR A 45 15.20 16.88 -1.59
CA THR A 45 15.34 17.45 -2.94
C THR A 45 14.42 16.70 -3.91
N ASN A 46 14.26 17.21 -5.13
CA ASN A 46 13.45 16.54 -6.14
C ASN A 46 13.98 15.12 -6.43
N ASP A 47 15.30 14.96 -6.59
CA ASP A 47 15.92 13.66 -6.86
C ASP A 47 15.74 12.68 -5.69
N GLU A 48 15.91 13.16 -4.45
CA GLU A 48 15.67 12.35 -3.25
C GLU A 48 14.20 11.96 -3.12
N PHE A 49 13.29 12.84 -3.52
CA PHE A 49 11.87 12.54 -3.51
C PHE A 49 11.50 11.49 -4.56
N GLU A 50 12.13 11.53 -5.76
CA GLU A 50 11.97 10.46 -6.75
C GLU A 50 12.44 9.11 -6.19
N ILE A 51 13.57 9.06 -5.49
CA ILE A 51 14.03 7.85 -4.81
C ILE A 51 13.03 7.43 -3.72
N MET A 52 12.54 8.36 -2.90
CA MET A 52 11.55 8.06 -1.86
C MET A 52 10.28 7.42 -2.44
N LYS A 53 9.78 7.89 -3.59
CA LYS A 53 8.60 7.31 -4.26
C LYS A 53 8.75 5.84 -4.62
N THR A 54 9.97 5.36 -4.80
CA THR A 54 10.21 3.95 -5.17
C THR A 54 9.82 2.96 -4.09
N HIS A 55 9.61 3.39 -2.82
CA HIS A 55 9.20 2.48 -1.75
C HIS A 55 7.89 1.75 -2.07
N THR A 56 6.99 2.36 -2.85
CA THR A 56 5.72 1.73 -3.26
C THR A 56 5.97 0.48 -4.11
N LEU A 57 6.87 0.59 -5.09
CA LEU A 57 7.24 -0.52 -5.97
C LEU A 57 8.13 -1.55 -5.26
N LEU A 58 9.05 -1.10 -4.41
CA LEU A 58 9.91 -1.98 -3.61
C LEU A 58 9.07 -2.83 -2.65
N GLY A 59 8.10 -2.21 -1.97
CA GLY A 59 7.19 -2.89 -1.06
C GLY A 59 6.30 -3.91 -1.79
N ALA A 60 5.65 -3.48 -2.88
CA ALA A 60 4.83 -4.37 -3.69
C ALA A 60 5.65 -5.54 -4.25
N GLY A 61 6.86 -5.30 -4.74
CA GLY A 61 7.76 -6.36 -5.24
C GLY A 61 8.18 -7.36 -4.18
N ALA A 62 8.49 -6.90 -2.96
CA ALA A 62 8.82 -7.78 -1.84
C ALA A 62 7.63 -8.67 -1.44
N ILE A 63 6.43 -8.09 -1.35
CA ILE A 63 5.20 -8.82 -1.03
C ILE A 63 4.89 -9.83 -2.15
N ARG A 64 4.98 -9.43 -3.42
CA ARG A 64 4.78 -10.32 -4.57
C ARG A 64 5.69 -11.52 -4.51
N LYS A 65 6.98 -11.31 -4.26
CA LYS A 65 7.96 -12.41 -4.13
C LYS A 65 7.61 -13.37 -2.99
N ALA A 66 7.13 -12.84 -1.85
CA ALA A 66 6.70 -13.68 -0.72
C ALA A 66 5.47 -14.52 -1.10
N ILE A 67 4.50 -13.96 -1.84
CA ILE A 67 3.33 -14.69 -2.35
C ILE A 67 3.79 -15.83 -3.28
N GLU A 68 4.65 -15.54 -4.26
CA GLU A 68 5.15 -16.51 -5.24
C GLU A 68 5.86 -17.68 -4.56
N GLN A 69 6.76 -17.38 -3.62
CA GLN A 69 7.46 -18.42 -2.84
C GLN A 69 6.50 -19.27 -2.02
N SER A 70 5.50 -18.66 -1.40
CA SER A 70 4.50 -19.39 -0.64
C SER A 70 3.67 -20.32 -1.54
N VAL A 71 3.21 -19.82 -2.69
CA VAL A 71 2.44 -20.62 -3.67
C VAL A 71 3.28 -21.81 -4.17
N GLU A 72 4.58 -21.62 -4.43
CA GLU A 72 5.46 -22.70 -4.84
C GLU A 72 5.55 -23.81 -3.78
N ILE A 73 5.65 -23.46 -2.49
CA ILE A 73 5.67 -24.42 -1.38
C ILE A 73 4.36 -25.20 -1.31
N TYR A 74 3.20 -24.51 -1.45
CA TYR A 74 1.90 -25.18 -1.43
C TYR A 74 1.72 -26.14 -2.60
N ASN A 75 2.13 -25.72 -3.80
CA ASN A 75 2.05 -26.57 -4.99
C ASN A 75 2.94 -27.81 -4.88
N LYS A 76 4.16 -27.70 -4.36
CA LYS A 76 5.08 -28.83 -4.16
C LYS A 76 4.54 -29.85 -3.15
N ASN A 77 3.77 -29.43 -2.18
CA ASN A 77 3.23 -30.29 -1.12
C ASN A 77 1.76 -30.68 -1.38
N GLU A 78 1.22 -30.39 -2.56
CA GLU A 78 -0.19 -30.65 -2.93
C GLU A 78 -1.20 -30.03 -1.93
N LEU A 79 -0.82 -28.91 -1.29
CA LEU A 79 -1.65 -28.22 -0.32
C LEU A 79 -2.51 -27.18 -1.02
N SER A 80 -3.72 -26.97 -0.52
CA SER A 80 -4.57 -25.88 -0.99
C SER A 80 -3.97 -24.53 -0.60
N LYS A 81 -4.06 -23.54 -1.50
CA LYS A 81 -3.66 -22.16 -1.20
C LYS A 81 -4.45 -21.65 0.01
N PRO A 82 -3.80 -21.26 1.11
CA PRO A 82 -4.50 -20.81 2.29
C PRO A 82 -5.14 -19.44 2.09
N LEU A 83 -6.33 -19.25 2.65
CA LEU A 83 -7.03 -17.97 2.66
C LEU A 83 -6.18 -16.83 3.27
N SER A 84 -5.22 -17.19 4.15
CA SER A 84 -4.27 -16.24 4.73
C SER A 84 -3.38 -15.54 3.68
N LEU A 85 -3.16 -16.10 2.49
CA LEU A 85 -2.43 -15.42 1.43
C LEU A 85 -3.22 -14.30 0.77
N LEU A 86 -4.56 -14.31 0.85
CA LEU A 86 -5.38 -13.27 0.23
C LEU A 86 -5.11 -11.88 0.83
N PHE A 87 -4.76 -11.79 2.12
CA PHE A 87 -4.40 -10.49 2.70
C PHE A 87 -3.08 -9.95 2.16
N LEU A 88 -2.15 -10.82 1.75
CA LEU A 88 -0.91 -10.38 1.09
C LEU A 88 -1.17 -9.83 -0.31
N GLU A 89 -2.16 -10.37 -1.03
CA GLU A 89 -2.59 -9.82 -2.32
C GLU A 89 -3.17 -8.40 -2.12
N ASP A 90 -4.03 -8.21 -1.11
CA ASP A 90 -4.52 -6.88 -0.73
C ASP A 90 -3.36 -5.95 -0.29
N ALA A 91 -2.38 -6.46 0.46
CA ALA A 91 -1.22 -5.70 0.91
C ALA A 91 -0.32 -5.26 -0.26
N GLU A 92 -0.12 -6.11 -1.27
CA GLU A 92 0.62 -5.73 -2.49
C GLU A 92 -0.06 -4.56 -3.20
N VAL A 93 -1.38 -4.65 -3.38
CA VAL A 93 -2.17 -3.59 -4.02
C VAL A 93 -2.09 -2.30 -3.21
N ILE A 94 -2.26 -2.37 -1.90
CA ILE A 94 -2.18 -1.21 -1.01
C ILE A 94 -0.78 -0.59 -1.06
N ALA A 95 0.29 -1.39 -0.89
CA ALA A 95 1.67 -0.89 -0.94
C ALA A 95 1.98 -0.21 -2.27
N LYS A 96 1.48 -0.74 -3.37
CA LYS A 96 1.75 -0.24 -4.71
C LYS A 96 1.05 1.07 -5.02
N PHE A 97 -0.18 1.26 -4.58
CA PHE A 97 -1.07 2.30 -5.09
C PHE A 97 -1.55 3.33 -4.04
N HIS A 98 -1.17 3.23 -2.75
CA HIS A 98 -1.67 4.13 -1.72
C HIS A 98 -1.26 5.60 -1.88
N HIS A 99 -0.27 5.89 -2.71
CA HIS A 99 0.13 7.24 -3.10
C HIS A 99 -0.43 7.72 -4.44
N GLU A 100 -1.28 6.91 -5.09
CA GLU A 100 -2.06 7.41 -6.22
C GLU A 100 -3.09 8.44 -5.73
N LYS A 101 -3.37 9.44 -6.58
CA LYS A 101 -4.28 10.53 -6.26
C LYS A 101 -5.46 10.55 -7.21
N TRP A 102 -6.64 10.83 -6.69
CA TRP A 102 -7.88 10.87 -7.48
C TRP A 102 -7.76 11.68 -8.78
N ASN A 103 -6.99 12.77 -8.76
CA ASN A 103 -6.74 13.64 -9.91
C ASN A 103 -5.64 13.14 -10.87
N GLY A 104 -5.04 11.98 -10.63
CA GLY A 104 -3.97 11.42 -11.44
C GLY A 104 -2.58 12.05 -11.24
N GLN A 105 -2.42 12.90 -10.22
CA GLN A 105 -1.11 13.49 -9.86
C GLN A 105 -0.39 12.68 -8.79
N GLY A 106 -0.78 11.42 -8.62
CA GLY A 106 -0.14 10.48 -7.73
C GLY A 106 1.03 9.73 -8.36
N HIS A 107 1.47 8.71 -7.69
CA HIS A 107 2.51 7.79 -8.15
C HIS A 107 2.24 6.38 -7.63
N PRO A 108 2.77 5.33 -8.26
CA PRO A 108 3.82 5.33 -9.29
C PRO A 108 3.33 5.51 -10.74
N TYR A 109 2.03 5.32 -11.04
CA TYR A 109 1.53 5.27 -12.43
C TYR A 109 0.65 6.46 -12.82
N GLY A 110 0.26 7.31 -11.88
CA GLY A 110 -0.65 8.42 -12.15
C GLY A 110 -2.07 7.97 -12.47
N LEU A 111 -2.54 6.91 -11.83
CA LEU A 111 -3.91 6.40 -11.98
C LEU A 111 -4.91 7.47 -11.53
N LYS A 112 -6.08 7.48 -12.19
CA LYS A 112 -7.14 8.48 -11.93
C LYS A 112 -8.40 7.81 -11.44
N GLU A 113 -9.10 8.49 -10.55
CA GLU A 113 -10.45 8.14 -10.14
C GLU A 113 -10.61 6.66 -9.78
N GLN A 114 -11.45 5.94 -10.52
CA GLN A 114 -11.79 4.54 -10.24
C GLN A 114 -10.74 3.54 -10.77
N GLU A 115 -9.75 3.99 -11.54
CA GLU A 115 -8.59 3.16 -11.90
C GLU A 115 -7.76 2.80 -10.65
N ILE A 116 -7.83 3.66 -9.62
CA ILE A 116 -7.17 3.39 -8.34
C ILE A 116 -7.97 2.32 -7.58
N PRO A 117 -7.38 1.19 -7.20
CA PRO A 117 -8.06 0.15 -6.42
C PRO A 117 -8.69 0.69 -5.14
N LEU A 118 -9.87 0.19 -4.77
CA LEU A 118 -10.61 0.71 -3.61
C LEU A 118 -9.80 0.63 -2.31
N SER A 119 -9.09 -0.49 -2.08
CA SER A 119 -8.23 -0.67 -0.91
C SER A 119 -7.13 0.38 -0.81
N ALA A 120 -6.52 0.74 -1.94
CA ALA A 120 -5.50 1.80 -2.01
C ALA A 120 -6.09 3.19 -1.75
N ARG A 121 -7.30 3.48 -2.27
CA ARG A 121 -8.02 4.74 -1.97
C ARG A 121 -8.33 4.88 -0.48
N LEU A 122 -8.80 3.82 0.16
CA LEU A 122 -9.09 3.81 1.59
C LEU A 122 -7.80 4.01 2.40
N MET A 123 -6.72 3.32 2.02
CA MET A 123 -5.41 3.46 2.67
C MET A 123 -4.86 4.89 2.53
N SER A 124 -4.98 5.50 1.35
CA SER A 124 -4.55 6.89 1.11
C SER A 124 -5.23 7.87 2.06
N VAL A 125 -6.53 7.71 2.32
CA VAL A 125 -7.27 8.56 3.28
C VAL A 125 -6.78 8.31 4.71
N ALA A 126 -6.58 7.06 5.09
CA ALA A 126 -6.11 6.69 6.43
C ALA A 126 -4.69 7.22 6.70
N ASP A 127 -3.77 7.10 5.73
CA ASP A 127 -2.39 7.59 5.84
C ASP A 127 -2.34 9.12 5.96
N VAL A 128 -3.13 9.85 5.17
CA VAL A 128 -3.24 11.31 5.30
C VAL A 128 -3.82 11.71 6.65
N PHE A 129 -4.85 11.01 7.12
CA PHE A 129 -5.45 11.27 8.43
C PHE A 129 -4.42 11.07 9.56
N ASP A 130 -3.69 9.95 9.54
CA ASP A 130 -2.61 9.69 10.50
C ASP A 130 -1.53 10.77 10.44
N ALA A 131 -1.12 11.17 9.24
CA ALA A 131 -0.10 12.20 9.03
C ALA A 131 -0.48 13.58 9.59
N VAL A 132 -1.77 13.92 9.62
CA VAL A 132 -2.23 15.23 10.13
C VAL A 132 -2.59 15.19 11.61
N THR A 133 -3.00 14.03 12.15
CA THR A 133 -3.40 13.86 13.54
C THR A 133 -2.25 13.46 14.45
N THR A 134 -1.26 12.74 13.92
CA THR A 134 -0.09 12.31 14.70
C THR A 134 0.97 13.40 14.74
N ASN A 135 1.41 13.81 15.94
CA ASN A 135 2.54 14.72 16.14
C ASN A 135 3.84 14.02 15.72
N ARG A 136 4.16 14.06 14.43
CA ARG A 136 5.45 13.55 13.94
C ARG A 136 6.55 14.49 14.43
N VAL A 137 7.59 13.91 15.05
CA VAL A 137 8.75 14.62 15.66
C VAL A 137 9.41 15.63 14.69
N TYR A 138 9.20 15.49 13.38
CA TYR A 138 9.73 16.34 12.32
C TYR A 138 8.90 17.61 12.02
N LYS A 139 7.77 17.84 12.70
CA LYS A 139 6.92 19.04 12.52
C LYS A 139 7.18 20.13 13.56
N ARG A 140 8.19 19.97 14.42
CA ARG A 140 8.62 21.06 15.31
C ARG A 140 9.65 21.91 14.57
N LYS A 141 9.17 22.85 13.74
CA LYS A 141 9.64 24.24 13.60
C LYS A 141 8.73 24.98 12.65
#